data_c7f088df0d4edee977186f219ad10854
#
_entry.id   c7f088df0d4edee977186f219ad10854
#
_cell.length_a   1.000
_cell.length_b   1.000
_cell.length_c   1.000
_cell.angle_alpha   90.00
_cell.angle_beta   90.00
_cell.angle_gamma   90.00
#
_symmetry.space_group_name_H-M   'P 1'
#
loop_
_entity.id
_entity.type
_entity.pdbx_description
1 polymer ?
#
loop_
_entity_poly.entity_id
_entity_poly.type
_entity_poly.pdbx_seq_one_letter_code
_entity_poly.pdbx_strand_id
1 'polypeptide(L)'
;MIKNLWNLGLKTADLDADLDFLQKVGATIVLRDTLPVEDDRLDYAIVRLGGVRLLLFPNVIFEDQVPGGVAPGLTHAVFEVDDLDAEYARIKDLGGQVLIEPRFVQAGFGSRRIAFFRSPGGMVFEVMQILESKVD
;
A
#
# COMPACT_ATOMS: atom_id res chain seq x y z
N MET A 1 -16.31 7.04 4.38
CA MET A 1 -16.83 5.82 3.74
C MET A 1 -15.85 5.28 2.71
N ILE A 2 -15.76 3.98 2.61
CA ILE A 2 -14.88 3.34 1.62
C ILE A 2 -15.47 3.52 0.24
N LYS A 3 -14.68 4.04 -0.70
CA LYS A 3 -15.11 4.29 -2.09
C LYS A 3 -14.85 3.12 -3.00
N ASN A 4 -13.61 2.60 -2.98
CA ASN A 4 -13.22 1.50 -3.87
C ASN A 4 -11.90 0.87 -3.40
N LEU A 5 -11.56 -0.25 -4.03
CA LEU A 5 -10.23 -0.83 -3.93
C LEU A 5 -9.30 -0.04 -4.85
N TRP A 6 -8.29 0.63 -4.29
CA TRP A 6 -7.33 1.42 -5.07
C TRP A 6 -6.22 0.56 -5.65
N ASN A 7 -5.59 -0.27 -4.80
CA ASN A 7 -4.51 -1.16 -5.25
C ASN A 7 -4.35 -2.33 -4.28
N LEU A 8 -3.61 -3.33 -4.76
CA LEU A 8 -3.07 -4.38 -3.93
C LEU A 8 -1.62 -4.05 -3.61
N GLY A 9 -1.20 -4.26 -2.38
CA GLY A 9 0.18 -4.09 -1.95
C GLY A 9 0.90 -5.43 -1.98
N LEU A 10 2.13 -5.42 -2.49
CA LEU A 10 2.95 -6.61 -2.61
C LEU A 10 4.34 -6.34 -2.05
N LYS A 11 4.89 -7.35 -1.38
CA LYS A 11 6.31 -7.37 -1.04
C LYS A 11 7.04 -8.19 -2.08
N THR A 12 8.15 -7.66 -2.58
CA THR A 12 8.98 -8.34 -3.57
C THR A 12 10.38 -8.57 -3.02
N ALA A 13 10.92 -9.76 -3.26
CA ALA A 13 12.31 -10.07 -2.92
C ALA A 13 13.28 -9.51 -3.96
N ASP A 14 12.79 -9.19 -5.16
CA ASP A 14 13.61 -8.68 -6.28
C ASP A 14 12.71 -7.87 -7.20
N LEU A 15 12.74 -6.55 -7.04
CA LEU A 15 11.87 -5.64 -7.78
C LEU A 15 12.12 -5.71 -9.30
N ASP A 16 13.39 -5.73 -9.72
CA ASP A 16 13.72 -5.78 -11.15
C ASP A 16 13.19 -7.06 -11.80
N ALA A 17 13.40 -8.19 -11.14
CA ALA A 17 12.95 -9.49 -11.65
C ALA A 17 11.42 -9.56 -11.72
N ASP A 18 10.72 -9.07 -10.69
CA ASP A 18 9.26 -9.08 -10.68
C ASP A 18 8.69 -8.13 -11.73
N LEU A 19 9.28 -6.96 -11.93
CA LEU A 19 8.82 -6.03 -12.97
C LEU A 19 9.00 -6.62 -14.37
N ASP A 20 10.16 -7.24 -14.63
CA ASP A 20 10.40 -7.90 -15.91
C ASP A 20 9.38 -9.01 -16.16
N PHE A 21 9.15 -9.85 -15.14
CA PHE A 21 8.18 -10.93 -15.22
C PHE A 21 6.75 -10.41 -15.45
N LEU A 22 6.34 -9.41 -14.66
CA LEU A 22 4.98 -8.87 -14.76
C LEU A 22 4.73 -8.20 -16.12
N GLN A 23 5.74 -7.53 -16.69
CA GLN A 23 5.61 -6.96 -18.03
C GLN A 23 5.40 -8.06 -19.07
N LYS A 24 6.09 -9.18 -18.96
CA LYS A 24 5.90 -10.34 -19.85
C LYS A 24 4.51 -10.96 -19.69
N VAL A 25 3.95 -10.92 -18.47
CA VAL A 25 2.58 -11.38 -18.21
C VAL A 25 1.55 -10.43 -18.83
N GLY A 26 1.88 -9.17 -19.01
CA GLY A 26 1.00 -8.17 -19.63
C GLY A 26 0.83 -6.89 -18.82
N ALA A 27 1.61 -6.70 -17.77
CA ALA A 27 1.54 -5.49 -16.96
C ALA A 27 2.20 -4.31 -17.64
N THR A 28 1.71 -3.11 -17.33
CA THR A 28 2.32 -1.83 -17.72
C THR A 28 2.87 -1.16 -16.47
N ILE A 29 4.12 -0.73 -16.50
CA ILE A 29 4.70 0.06 -15.41
C ILE A 29 4.13 1.47 -15.48
N VAL A 30 3.44 1.89 -14.42
CA VAL A 30 2.86 3.23 -14.30
C VAL A 30 3.87 4.19 -13.70
N LEU A 31 4.63 3.71 -12.69
CA LEU A 31 5.60 4.53 -11.97
C LEU A 31 6.67 3.62 -11.39
N ARG A 32 7.92 4.06 -11.48
CA ARG A 32 9.02 3.49 -10.70
C ARG A 32 9.74 4.64 -10.03
N ASP A 33 9.89 4.58 -8.71
CA ASP A 33 10.37 5.71 -7.93
C ASP A 33 11.08 5.20 -6.67
N THR A 34 11.66 6.14 -5.93
CA THR A 34 12.30 5.88 -4.65
C THR A 34 11.63 6.72 -3.58
N LEU A 35 11.17 6.04 -2.51
CA LEU A 35 10.58 6.70 -1.36
C LEU A 35 11.66 6.90 -0.30
N PRO A 36 11.96 8.15 0.11
CA PRO A 36 12.88 8.38 1.22
C PRO A 36 12.21 7.96 2.54
N VAL A 37 12.89 7.11 3.31
CA VAL A 37 12.40 6.62 4.60
C VAL A 37 13.55 6.73 5.60
N GLU A 38 13.51 7.76 6.47
CA GLU A 38 14.55 8.02 7.48
C GLU A 38 15.94 8.03 6.86
N ASP A 39 16.81 7.09 7.23
CA ASP A 39 18.18 6.98 6.74
C ASP A 39 18.30 6.05 5.52
N ASP A 40 17.18 5.58 4.98
CA ASP A 40 17.16 4.61 3.91
C ASP A 40 16.34 5.09 2.73
N ARG A 41 16.45 4.38 1.62
CA ARG A 41 15.68 4.65 0.40
C ARG A 41 14.98 3.38 -0.03
N LEU A 42 13.69 3.49 -0.27
CA LEU A 42 12.85 2.35 -0.62
C LEU A 42 12.44 2.47 -2.08
N ASP A 43 13.04 1.65 -2.93
CA ASP A 43 12.65 1.57 -4.35
C ASP A 43 11.31 0.84 -4.44
N TYR A 44 10.39 1.39 -5.24
CA TYR A 44 9.07 0.79 -5.41
C TYR A 44 8.56 1.02 -6.82
N ALA A 45 7.51 0.31 -7.17
CA ALA A 45 6.87 0.48 -8.47
C ALA A 45 5.35 0.32 -8.34
N ILE A 46 4.65 1.02 -9.24
CA ILE A 46 3.21 0.83 -9.46
C ILE A 46 3.06 0.27 -10.86
N VAL A 47 2.34 -0.85 -10.98
CA VAL A 47 2.04 -1.44 -12.28
C VAL A 47 0.53 -1.63 -12.43
N ARG A 48 0.06 -1.70 -13.67
CA ARG A 48 -1.31 -2.10 -14.00
C ARG A 48 -1.28 -3.47 -14.63
N LEU A 49 -2.13 -4.33 -14.12
CA LEU A 49 -2.30 -5.67 -14.67
C LEU A 49 -3.80 -6.01 -14.64
N GLY A 50 -4.41 -6.18 -15.81
CA GLY A 50 -5.81 -6.52 -15.90
C GLY A 50 -6.76 -5.54 -15.24
N GLY A 51 -6.46 -4.25 -15.28
CA GLY A 51 -7.28 -3.22 -14.65
C GLY A 51 -7.03 -3.02 -13.15
N VAL A 52 -6.10 -3.76 -12.56
CA VAL A 52 -5.74 -3.65 -11.14
C VAL A 52 -4.40 -2.96 -11.02
N ARG A 53 -4.30 -2.05 -10.03
CA ARG A 53 -2.99 -1.46 -9.64
C ARG A 53 -2.32 -2.38 -8.63
N LEU A 54 -1.06 -2.68 -8.89
CA LEU A 54 -0.21 -3.41 -7.96
C LEU A 54 0.91 -2.48 -7.51
N LEU A 55 1.10 -2.36 -6.20
CA LEU A 55 2.18 -1.57 -5.61
C LEU A 55 3.19 -2.54 -5.03
N LEU A 56 4.41 -2.52 -5.56
CA LEU A 56 5.47 -3.44 -5.15
C LEU A 56 6.53 -2.71 -4.35
N PHE A 57 6.83 -3.23 -3.15
CA PHE A 57 7.87 -2.74 -2.26
C PHE A 57 8.78 -3.88 -1.82
N PRO A 58 10.08 -3.63 -1.60
CA PRO A 58 10.96 -4.63 -0.99
C PRO A 58 10.64 -4.89 0.47
N ASN A 59 10.06 -3.90 1.17
CA ASN A 59 9.60 -4.01 2.55
C ASN A 59 8.28 -3.27 2.70
N VAL A 60 7.39 -3.76 3.55
CA VAL A 60 6.14 -3.07 3.85
C VAL A 60 6.28 -2.30 5.16
N ILE A 61 5.63 -1.12 5.24
CA ILE A 61 5.84 -0.19 6.36
C ILE A 61 5.32 -0.71 7.70
N PHE A 62 4.45 -1.72 7.68
CA PHE A 62 3.89 -2.31 8.90
C PHE A 62 4.62 -3.60 9.33
N GLU A 63 5.76 -3.95 8.73
CA GLU A 63 6.45 -5.22 9.03
C GLU A 63 6.79 -5.39 10.51
N ASP A 64 7.18 -4.30 11.16
CA ASP A 64 7.54 -4.31 12.58
C ASP A 64 6.34 -4.58 13.49
N GLN A 65 5.12 -4.44 12.98
CA GLN A 65 3.90 -4.64 13.74
C GLN A 65 3.35 -6.06 13.60
N VAL A 66 3.97 -6.89 12.75
CA VAL A 66 3.52 -8.26 12.51
C VAL A 66 4.57 -9.23 13.01
N PRO A 67 4.24 -10.05 14.03
CA PRO A 67 5.18 -11.06 14.53
C PRO A 67 5.59 -12.03 13.41
N GLY A 68 6.90 -12.30 13.30
CA GLY A 68 7.43 -13.19 12.28
C GLY A 68 7.67 -12.53 10.91
N GLY A 69 7.38 -11.24 10.78
CA GLY A 69 7.60 -10.50 9.54
C GLY A 69 6.54 -10.78 8.48
N VAL A 70 6.83 -10.38 7.24
CA VAL A 70 5.93 -10.51 6.10
C VAL A 70 6.67 -11.21 4.96
N ALA A 71 6.10 -12.28 4.45
CA ALA A 71 6.67 -13.01 3.32
C ALA A 71 6.42 -12.25 1.99
N PRO A 72 7.29 -12.43 0.98
CA PRO A 72 7.03 -11.90 -0.35
C PRO A 72 5.69 -12.40 -0.91
N GLY A 73 5.05 -11.57 -1.71
CA GLY A 73 3.75 -11.83 -2.33
C GLY A 73 2.73 -10.77 -1.95
N LEU A 74 1.45 -11.12 -2.03
CA LEU A 74 0.37 -10.23 -1.64
C LEU A 74 0.44 -9.98 -0.14
N THR A 75 0.40 -8.71 0.26
CA THR A 75 0.52 -8.32 1.67
C THR A 75 -0.74 -7.66 2.20
N HIS A 76 -1.37 -6.79 1.43
CA HIS A 76 -2.54 -6.07 1.91
C HIS A 76 -3.34 -5.45 0.75
N ALA A 77 -4.60 -5.18 1.01
CA ALA A 77 -5.46 -4.38 0.12
C ALA A 77 -5.42 -2.92 0.57
N VAL A 78 -5.56 -2.00 -0.39
CA VAL A 78 -5.60 -0.56 -0.13
C VAL A 78 -6.94 -0.03 -0.62
N PHE A 79 -7.74 0.52 0.30
CA PHE A 79 -9.05 1.09 0.00
C PHE A 79 -9.01 2.61 0.04
N GLU A 80 -9.56 3.23 -0.98
CA GLU A 80 -9.71 4.68 -1.02
C GLU A 80 -10.90 5.12 -0.17
N VAL A 81 -10.71 6.17 0.64
CA VAL A 81 -11.76 6.77 1.49
C VAL A 81 -11.82 8.27 1.25
N ASP A 82 -12.96 8.88 1.57
CA ASP A 82 -13.16 10.33 1.46
C ASP A 82 -12.54 11.10 2.62
N ASP A 83 -12.64 10.55 3.83
CA ASP A 83 -12.22 11.20 5.07
C ASP A 83 -11.49 10.17 5.93
N LEU A 84 -10.18 10.26 5.95
CA LEU A 84 -9.36 9.28 6.66
C LEU A 84 -9.65 9.26 8.16
N ASP A 85 -9.75 10.43 8.78
CA ASP A 85 -9.92 10.49 10.24
C ASP A 85 -11.25 9.87 10.66
N ALA A 86 -12.32 10.11 9.92
CA ALA A 86 -13.62 9.51 10.18
C ALA A 86 -13.61 8.00 10.01
N GLU A 87 -12.99 7.51 8.92
CA GLU A 87 -12.89 6.07 8.67
C GLU A 87 -11.97 5.38 9.68
N TYR A 88 -10.88 6.03 10.05
CA TYR A 88 -9.97 5.51 11.08
C TYR A 88 -10.72 5.29 12.40
N ALA A 89 -11.45 6.29 12.85
CA ALA A 89 -12.22 6.20 14.09
C ALA A 89 -13.28 5.10 13.99
N ARG A 90 -13.99 5.03 12.86
CA ARG A 90 -15.06 4.04 12.66
C ARG A 90 -14.51 2.61 12.68
N ILE A 91 -13.43 2.34 11.95
CA ILE A 91 -12.86 1.00 11.87
C ILE A 91 -12.26 0.58 13.22
N LYS A 92 -11.61 1.51 13.91
CA LYS A 92 -11.08 1.26 15.25
C LYS A 92 -12.19 0.86 16.23
N ASP A 93 -13.31 1.58 16.21
CA ASP A 93 -14.45 1.30 17.06
C ASP A 93 -15.10 -0.06 16.74
N LEU A 94 -15.02 -0.48 15.49
CA LEU A 94 -15.54 -1.78 15.07
C LEU A 94 -14.63 -2.97 15.42
N GLY A 95 -13.49 -2.71 16.04
CA GLY A 95 -12.57 -3.74 16.48
C GLY A 95 -11.35 -3.95 15.59
N GLY A 96 -11.12 -3.08 14.62
CA GLY A 96 -9.90 -3.12 13.81
C GLY A 96 -8.68 -2.84 14.68
N GLN A 97 -7.67 -3.72 14.60
CA GLN A 97 -6.40 -3.49 15.27
C GLN A 97 -5.58 -2.48 14.47
N VAL A 98 -5.18 -1.39 15.11
CA VAL A 98 -4.38 -0.35 14.46
C VAL A 98 -2.93 -0.83 14.33
N LEU A 99 -2.43 -0.91 13.10
CA LEU A 99 -1.01 -1.19 12.84
C LEU A 99 -0.22 0.09 12.59
N ILE A 100 -0.79 1.01 11.83
CA ILE A 100 -0.20 2.32 11.56
C ILE A 100 -1.30 3.37 11.78
N GLU A 101 -1.05 4.31 12.68
CA GLU A 101 -1.94 5.43 12.91
C GLU A 101 -1.96 6.40 11.71
N PRO A 102 -2.96 7.28 11.60
CA PRO A 102 -3.04 8.23 10.49
C PRO A 102 -1.71 8.96 10.26
N ARG A 103 -1.26 8.93 9.02
CA ARG A 103 0.04 9.45 8.61
C ARG A 103 -0.06 10.08 7.24
N PHE A 104 0.64 11.21 7.06
CA PHE A 104 0.83 11.83 5.76
C PHE A 104 2.00 11.15 5.05
N VAL A 105 1.81 10.82 3.77
CA VAL A 105 2.88 10.29 2.92
C VAL A 105 2.88 11.05 1.59
N GLN A 106 4.07 11.27 1.05
CA GLN A 106 4.27 11.95 -0.22
C GLN A 106 5.41 11.29 -0.99
N ALA A 107 5.18 11.03 -2.27
CA ALA A 107 6.17 10.43 -3.15
C ALA A 107 5.83 10.75 -4.61
N GLY A 108 6.43 10.05 -5.56
CA GLY A 108 6.13 10.25 -6.99
C GLY A 108 4.68 10.03 -7.37
N PHE A 109 3.93 9.25 -6.58
CA PHE A 109 2.49 9.04 -6.81
C PHE A 109 1.62 10.23 -6.37
N GLY A 110 2.17 11.21 -5.65
CA GLY A 110 1.45 12.35 -5.09
C GLY A 110 1.42 12.32 -3.56
N SER A 111 0.38 12.89 -2.97
CA SER A 111 0.25 12.96 -1.52
C SER A 111 -1.00 12.23 -1.04
N ARG A 112 -0.87 11.58 0.12
CA ARG A 112 -1.90 10.72 0.72
C ARG A 112 -1.89 10.88 2.24
N ARG A 113 -3.04 10.61 2.85
CA ARG A 113 -3.11 10.29 4.28
C ARG A 113 -3.53 8.83 4.39
N ILE A 114 -2.83 8.07 5.19
CA ILE A 114 -3.01 6.62 5.30
C ILE A 114 -3.13 6.16 6.72
N ALA A 115 -3.74 4.99 6.91
CA ALA A 115 -3.71 4.23 8.15
C ALA A 115 -3.80 2.75 7.80
N PHE A 116 -3.21 1.89 8.63
CA PHE A 116 -3.24 0.44 8.43
C PHE A 116 -3.93 -0.23 9.59
N PHE A 117 -4.70 -1.26 9.27
CA PHE A 117 -5.43 -2.07 10.23
C PHE A 117 -5.21 -3.56 9.98
N ARG A 118 -5.48 -4.32 11.02
CA ARG A 118 -5.57 -5.77 10.93
C ARG A 118 -6.95 -6.21 11.40
N SER A 119 -7.63 -7.04 10.63
CA SER A 119 -8.93 -7.58 11.01
C SER A 119 -8.77 -8.63 12.10
N PRO A 120 -9.87 -9.02 12.80
CA PRO A 120 -9.81 -10.08 13.80
C PRO A 120 -9.24 -11.39 13.26
N GLY A 121 -9.47 -11.72 11.99
CA GLY A 121 -8.95 -12.92 11.34
C GLY A 121 -7.55 -12.79 10.76
N GLY A 122 -6.93 -11.61 10.84
CA GLY A 122 -5.55 -11.41 10.40
C GLY A 122 -5.37 -10.73 9.05
N MET A 123 -6.44 -10.25 8.42
CA MET A 123 -6.33 -9.52 7.15
C MET A 123 -5.76 -8.13 7.40
N VAL A 124 -4.63 -7.83 6.77
CA VAL A 124 -4.06 -6.48 6.80
C VAL A 124 -4.64 -5.68 5.66
N PHE A 125 -5.08 -4.46 5.94
CA PHE A 125 -5.54 -3.54 4.91
C PHE A 125 -5.22 -2.10 5.28
N GLU A 126 -5.10 -1.29 4.24
CA GLU A 126 -4.82 0.14 4.35
C GLU A 126 -6.07 0.90 3.93
N VAL A 127 -6.36 2.00 4.63
CA VAL A 127 -7.30 3.01 4.16
C VAL A 127 -6.51 4.25 3.77
N MET A 128 -6.88 4.85 2.65
CA MET A 128 -6.08 5.90 2.01
C MET A 128 -6.98 7.01 1.50
N GLN A 129 -6.72 8.22 1.98
CA GLN A 129 -7.33 9.43 1.43
C GLN A 129 -6.33 10.08 0.47
N ILE A 130 -6.73 10.23 -0.78
CA ILE A 130 -5.91 10.89 -1.80
C ILE A 130 -6.08 12.40 -1.66
N LEU A 131 -4.97 13.11 -1.40
CA LEU A 131 -4.96 14.56 -1.33
C LEU A 131 -4.61 15.14 -2.71
N GLU A 132 -3.55 14.62 -3.34
CA GLU A 132 -3.15 14.94 -4.69
C GLU A 132 -2.65 13.67 -5.37
N SER A 133 -3.10 13.39 -6.57
CA SER A 133 -2.64 12.21 -7.32
C SER A 133 -1.86 12.63 -8.56
N LYS A 134 -0.68 12.02 -8.74
CA LYS A 134 0.17 12.18 -9.93
C LYS A 134 0.14 10.92 -10.80
N VAL A 135 -0.67 9.94 -10.46
CA VAL A 135 -0.84 8.69 -11.21
C VAL A 135 -2.32 8.39 -11.35
N ASP A 136 -2.67 7.62 -12.37
CA ASP A 136 -4.06 7.20 -12.62
C ASP A 136 -4.52 6.12 -11.62
#